data_d3e1121200a7924a8c3ab475a725eb9c
#
_entry.id   d3e1121200a7924a8c3ab475a725eb9c
#
_cell.length_a   1.000
_cell.length_b   1.000
_cell.length_c   1.000
_cell.angle_alpha   90.00
_cell.angle_beta   90.00
_cell.angle_gamma   90.00
#
_symmetry.space_group_name_H-M   'P 1'
#
loop_
_entity.id
_entity.type
_entity.pdbx_description
1 polymer ?
#
loop_
_entity_poly.entity_id
_entity_poly.type
_entity_poly.pdbx_seq_one_letter_code
_entity_poly.pdbx_strand_id
1 'polypeptide(L)'
;MLSKKILVVEDSCHLRELLGKILTSRGWDPILAESGREALAKLECQPPRVILMDMRLPDISGFGLATILKKHPVHRSIPILAATASAGDLARQRCLSAGCDDFISKPFAISVLERRLTNLVSAETPKTIVVTGPRKCDPIGEKDSSDPGCW
;
A
#
# COMPACT_ATOMS: atom_id res chain seq x y z
N MET A 1 -0.30 10.10 -18.61
CA MET A 1 0.02 9.17 -18.13
C MET A 1 -0.38 8.90 -16.78
N LEU A 2 -0.78 7.84 -16.44
CA LEU A 2 -1.15 7.48 -15.18
C LEU A 2 -0.01 7.34 -14.25
N SER A 3 -0.17 7.82 -13.08
CA SER A 3 0.89 7.78 -12.14
C SER A 3 0.99 6.36 -11.64
N LYS A 4 2.16 5.92 -11.31
CA LYS A 4 2.37 4.61 -10.76
C LYS A 4 2.72 4.73 -9.28
N LYS A 5 1.91 5.44 -8.53
CA LYS A 5 2.16 5.59 -7.12
C LYS A 5 1.86 4.29 -6.39
N ILE A 6 2.76 3.91 -5.52
CA ILE A 6 2.58 2.71 -4.74
C ILE A 6 2.92 3.03 -3.31
N LEU A 7 2.08 2.64 -2.38
CA LEU A 7 2.36 2.86 -0.97
C LEU A 7 3.01 1.58 -0.45
N VAL A 8 4.21 1.70 0.12
CA VAL A 8 4.92 0.57 0.66
C VAL A 8 4.90 0.69 2.16
N VAL A 9 4.24 -0.23 2.85
CA VAL A 9 4.13 -0.20 4.30
C VAL A 9 5.01 -1.31 4.84
N GLU A 10 6.15 -0.94 5.38
CA GLU A 10 7.15 -1.90 5.81
C GLU A 10 7.92 -1.31 6.98
N ASP A 11 7.98 -1.99 8.12
CA ASP A 11 8.65 -1.43 9.26
C ASP A 11 10.16 -1.62 9.24
N SER A 12 10.68 -2.53 8.47
CA SER A 12 12.12 -2.71 8.38
C SER A 12 12.70 -1.58 7.55
N CYS A 13 13.54 -0.77 8.14
CA CYS A 13 14.13 0.36 7.46
C CYS A 13 14.92 -0.09 6.23
N HIS A 14 15.72 -1.14 6.37
CA HIS A 14 16.51 -1.61 5.28
C HIS A 14 15.63 -2.10 4.11
N LEU A 15 14.63 -2.89 4.41
CA LEU A 15 13.79 -3.44 3.35
C LEU A 15 12.96 -2.31 2.73
N ARG A 16 12.49 -1.38 3.55
CA ARG A 16 11.68 -0.28 3.04
C ARG A 16 12.49 0.57 2.07
N GLU A 17 13.72 0.88 2.43
CA GLU A 17 14.54 1.69 1.56
C GLU A 17 14.93 0.93 0.29
N LEU A 18 15.23 -0.33 0.44
CA LEU A 18 15.60 -1.14 -0.70
C LEU A 18 14.43 -1.23 -1.67
N LEU A 19 13.23 -1.48 -1.17
CA LEU A 19 12.07 -1.55 -2.03
C LEU A 19 11.82 -0.21 -2.71
N GLY A 20 12.03 0.87 -1.99
CA GLY A 20 11.85 2.19 -2.56
C GLY A 20 12.78 2.42 -3.76
N LYS A 21 14.03 2.03 -3.61
CA LYS A 21 14.98 2.22 -4.68
C LYS A 21 14.68 1.32 -5.87
N ILE A 22 14.34 0.07 -5.59
CA ILE A 22 14.06 -0.86 -6.66
C ILE A 22 12.82 -0.44 -7.43
N LEU A 23 11.78 -0.06 -6.71
CA LEU A 23 10.54 0.31 -7.38
C LEU A 23 10.73 1.59 -8.19
N THR A 24 11.49 2.52 -7.67
CA THR A 24 11.76 3.75 -8.40
C THR A 24 12.49 3.43 -9.71
N SER A 25 13.44 2.50 -9.66
CA SER A 25 14.20 2.18 -10.84
C SER A 25 13.32 1.47 -11.87
N ARG A 26 12.17 0.96 -11.47
CA ARG A 26 11.29 0.29 -12.38
C ARG A 26 10.10 1.14 -12.79
N GLY A 27 10.16 2.39 -12.52
CA GLY A 27 9.13 3.31 -13.00
C GLY A 27 7.99 3.57 -12.02
N TRP A 28 8.07 3.01 -10.81
CA TRP A 28 7.05 3.28 -9.83
C TRP A 28 7.40 4.51 -9.02
N ASP A 29 6.40 5.07 -8.36
CA ASP A 29 6.60 6.24 -7.54
C ASP A 29 6.23 5.83 -6.12
N PRO A 30 7.19 5.33 -5.35
CA PRO A 30 6.86 4.79 -4.03
C PRO A 30 6.66 5.84 -2.95
N ILE A 31 5.67 5.60 -2.12
CA ILE A 31 5.43 6.40 -0.95
C ILE A 31 5.72 5.43 0.17
N LEU A 32 6.65 5.75 1.05
CA LEU A 32 7.09 4.82 2.07
C LEU A 32 6.47 5.12 3.43
N ALA A 33 6.04 4.09 4.11
CA ALA A 33 5.46 4.23 5.44
C ALA A 33 6.01 3.13 6.32
N GLU A 34 6.35 3.45 7.56
CA GLU A 34 6.94 2.47 8.43
C GLU A 34 5.94 1.87 9.41
N SER A 35 4.72 2.30 9.40
CA SER A 35 3.73 1.79 10.34
C SER A 35 2.34 1.94 9.73
N GLY A 36 1.37 1.32 10.34
CA GLY A 36 -0.01 1.45 9.87
C GLY A 36 -0.51 2.86 10.02
N ARG A 37 -0.12 3.53 11.11
CA ARG A 37 -0.55 4.87 11.32
C ARG A 37 0.00 5.80 10.24
N GLU A 38 1.25 5.66 9.94
CA GLU A 38 1.85 6.49 8.91
C GLU A 38 1.21 6.19 7.56
N ALA A 39 0.90 4.93 7.31
CA ALA A 39 0.26 4.56 6.06
C ALA A 39 -1.09 5.26 5.92
N LEU A 40 -1.88 5.26 6.98
CA LEU A 40 -3.18 5.90 6.92
C LEU A 40 -3.04 7.40 6.67
N ALA A 41 -2.07 8.02 7.30
CA ALA A 41 -1.86 9.45 7.11
C ALA A 41 -1.48 9.75 5.67
N LYS A 42 -0.62 8.93 5.08
CA LYS A 42 -0.18 9.19 3.73
C LYS A 42 -1.27 8.90 2.70
N LEU A 43 -2.14 7.95 3.01
CA LEU A 43 -3.24 7.67 2.10
C LEU A 43 -4.17 8.85 1.98
N GLU A 44 -4.30 9.62 3.02
CA GLU A 44 -5.17 10.78 2.96
C GLU A 44 -4.63 11.81 1.99
N CYS A 45 -3.34 11.92 1.90
CA CYS A 45 -2.74 12.95 1.07
C CYS A 45 -2.35 12.49 -0.32
N GLN A 46 -1.99 11.23 -0.46
CA GLN A 46 -1.50 10.75 -1.73
C GLN A 46 -2.04 9.39 -2.03
N PRO A 47 -3.21 9.29 -2.60
CA PRO A 47 -3.79 7.97 -2.87
C PRO A 47 -2.96 7.22 -3.89
N PRO A 48 -2.53 6.02 -3.57
CA PRO A 48 -1.72 5.24 -4.49
C PRO A 48 -2.60 4.38 -5.40
N ARG A 49 -1.97 3.75 -6.37
CA ARG A 49 -2.68 2.85 -7.23
C ARG A 49 -2.69 1.45 -6.64
N VAL A 50 -1.76 1.16 -5.75
CA VAL A 50 -1.68 -0.16 -5.14
C VAL A 50 -0.91 -0.02 -3.84
N ILE A 51 -1.17 -0.90 -2.89
CA ILE A 51 -0.49 -0.88 -1.61
C ILE A 51 0.25 -2.19 -1.44
N LEU A 52 1.55 -2.11 -1.12
CA LEU A 52 2.34 -3.27 -0.78
C LEU A 52 2.47 -3.21 0.74
N MET A 53 1.91 -4.16 1.44
CA MET A 53 1.81 -4.06 2.88
C MET A 53 2.37 -5.26 3.61
N ASP A 54 3.26 -5.02 4.55
CA ASP A 54 3.79 -6.05 5.39
C ASP A 54 2.69 -6.43 6.38
N MET A 55 2.51 -7.71 6.65
CA MET A 55 1.50 -8.14 7.57
C MET A 55 1.93 -7.98 9.03
N ARG A 56 3.22 -7.69 9.28
CA ARG A 56 3.67 -7.48 10.61
C ARG A 56 4.10 -6.07 10.79
N LEU A 57 3.31 -5.23 11.33
CA LEU A 57 3.64 -3.84 11.56
C LEU A 57 3.66 -3.58 13.06
N PRO A 58 4.36 -2.57 13.50
CA PRO A 58 4.55 -2.31 14.93
C PRO A 58 3.29 -1.84 15.67
N ASP A 59 2.44 -1.12 15.02
CA ASP A 59 1.31 -0.52 15.72
C ASP A 59 -0.01 -1.24 15.44
N ILE A 60 -0.22 -1.73 14.28
CA ILE A 60 -1.46 -2.35 13.97
C ILE A 60 -1.12 -3.43 12.97
N SER A 61 -1.63 -4.61 13.07
CA SER A 61 -1.24 -5.67 12.17
C SER A 61 -1.68 -5.34 10.75
N GLY A 62 -1.01 -5.89 9.78
CA GLY A 62 -1.40 -5.69 8.40
C GLY A 62 -2.80 -6.19 8.14
N PHE A 63 -3.22 -7.26 8.84
CA PHE A 63 -4.57 -7.77 8.68
C PHE A 63 -5.58 -6.74 9.17
N GLY A 64 -5.29 -6.10 10.30
CA GLY A 64 -6.17 -5.07 10.82
C GLY A 64 -6.22 -3.85 9.91
N LEU A 65 -5.07 -3.46 9.40
CA LEU A 65 -5.01 -2.31 8.52
C LEU A 65 -5.78 -2.59 7.23
N ALA A 66 -5.62 -3.79 6.66
CA ALA A 66 -6.34 -4.13 5.46
C ALA A 66 -7.84 -4.09 5.70
N THR A 67 -8.28 -4.56 6.85
CA THR A 67 -9.70 -4.54 7.18
C THR A 67 -10.20 -3.11 7.27
N ILE A 68 -9.44 -2.22 7.87
CA ILE A 68 -9.82 -0.83 7.99
C ILE A 68 -9.92 -0.21 6.59
N LEU A 69 -8.95 -0.48 5.75
CA LEU A 69 -8.94 0.12 4.43
C LEU A 69 -10.11 -0.38 3.57
N LYS A 70 -10.44 -1.65 3.69
CA LYS A 70 -11.51 -2.19 2.86
C LYS A 70 -12.89 -1.74 3.32
N LYS A 71 -12.97 -1.17 4.51
CA LYS A 71 -14.23 -0.63 4.95
C LYS A 71 -14.31 0.88 4.70
N HIS A 72 -13.22 1.47 4.28
CA HIS A 72 -13.20 2.91 4.07
C HIS A 72 -13.78 3.24 2.70
N PRO A 73 -14.73 4.11 2.61
CA PRO A 73 -15.40 4.39 1.34
C PRO A 73 -14.48 4.88 0.22
N VAL A 74 -13.41 5.55 0.58
CA VAL A 74 -12.51 6.05 -0.44
C VAL A 74 -11.39 5.08 -0.74
N HIS A 75 -10.87 4.39 0.27
CA HIS A 75 -9.70 3.54 0.07
C HIS A 75 -10.02 2.11 -0.30
N ARG A 76 -11.25 1.68 -0.14
CA ARG A 76 -11.54 0.27 -0.32
C ARG A 76 -11.30 -0.26 -1.73
N SER A 77 -11.23 0.61 -2.71
CA SER A 77 -11.00 0.15 -4.07
C SER A 77 -9.52 0.02 -4.40
N ILE A 78 -8.63 0.44 -3.51
CA ILE A 78 -7.22 0.35 -3.80
C ILE A 78 -6.76 -1.08 -3.55
N PRO A 79 -6.16 -1.75 -4.53
CA PRO A 79 -5.72 -3.12 -4.33
C PRO A 79 -4.58 -3.22 -3.34
N ILE A 80 -4.59 -4.28 -2.53
CA ILE A 80 -3.59 -4.50 -1.51
C ILE A 80 -2.86 -5.79 -1.79
N LEU A 81 -1.54 -5.72 -1.89
CA LEU A 81 -0.71 -6.90 -2.02
C LEU A 81 -0.06 -7.13 -0.65
N ALA A 82 -0.41 -8.21 -0.01
CA ALA A 82 0.12 -8.50 1.31
C ALA A 82 1.46 -9.19 1.20
N ALA A 83 2.45 -8.75 1.96
CA ALA A 83 3.75 -9.38 1.99
C ALA A 83 3.85 -10.05 3.34
N THR A 84 4.06 -11.35 3.37
CA THR A 84 4.06 -12.07 4.61
C THR A 84 5.23 -13.03 4.69
N ALA A 85 5.75 -13.22 5.90
CA ALA A 85 6.83 -14.15 6.11
C ALA A 85 6.28 -15.56 6.18
N SER A 86 4.98 -15.72 6.37
CA SER A 86 4.38 -17.04 6.44
C SER A 86 3.97 -17.47 5.05
N ALA A 87 4.03 -18.73 4.80
CA ALA A 87 3.64 -19.21 3.49
C ALA A 87 2.58 -20.28 3.69
N GLY A 88 1.97 -20.71 2.66
CA GLY A 88 1.00 -21.81 2.75
C GLY A 88 -0.41 -21.30 2.65
N ASP A 89 -1.33 -22.27 2.59
CA ASP A 89 -2.71 -21.94 2.35
C ASP A 89 -3.35 -21.15 3.47
N LEU A 90 -2.97 -21.42 4.70
CA LEU A 90 -3.56 -20.73 5.81
C LEU A 90 -3.19 -19.25 5.77
N ALA A 91 -1.93 -18.96 5.48
CA ALA A 91 -1.50 -17.58 5.41
C ALA A 91 -2.23 -16.87 4.29
N ARG A 92 -2.40 -17.56 3.18
CA ARG A 92 -3.08 -16.98 2.06
C ARG A 92 -4.52 -16.69 2.41
N GLN A 93 -5.19 -17.63 3.06
CA GLN A 93 -6.56 -17.44 3.44
C GLN A 93 -6.72 -16.29 4.41
N ARG A 94 -5.81 -16.13 5.34
CA ARG A 94 -5.90 -15.05 6.30
C ARG A 94 -5.77 -13.70 5.61
N CYS A 95 -4.86 -13.60 4.65
CA CYS A 95 -4.69 -12.36 3.92
C CYS A 95 -5.94 -12.03 3.12
N LEU A 96 -6.48 -13.01 2.44
CA LEU A 96 -7.65 -12.75 1.61
C LEU A 96 -8.87 -12.45 2.47
N SER A 97 -9.00 -13.09 3.61
CA SER A 97 -10.12 -12.84 4.48
C SER A 97 -10.06 -11.43 5.05
N ALA A 98 -8.88 -10.88 5.22
CA ALA A 98 -8.75 -9.54 5.73
C ALA A 98 -9.05 -8.50 4.65
N GLY A 99 -9.19 -8.93 3.42
CA GLY A 99 -9.50 -8.01 2.33
C GLY A 99 -8.36 -7.74 1.37
N CYS A 100 -7.24 -8.43 1.54
CA CYS A 100 -6.13 -8.23 0.62
C CYS A 100 -6.50 -8.84 -0.72
N ASP A 101 -6.01 -8.25 -1.77
CA ASP A 101 -6.35 -8.70 -3.11
C ASP A 101 -5.39 -9.78 -3.60
N ASP A 102 -4.21 -9.86 -3.05
CA ASP A 102 -3.25 -10.88 -3.43
C ASP A 102 -2.22 -10.95 -2.31
N PHE A 103 -1.32 -11.89 -2.36
CA PHE A 103 -0.29 -11.97 -1.35
C PHE A 103 1.00 -12.52 -1.96
N ILE A 104 2.12 -12.26 -1.28
CA ILE A 104 3.40 -12.73 -1.77
C ILE A 104 4.18 -13.09 -0.53
N SER A 105 4.90 -14.20 -0.52
CA SER A 105 5.64 -14.56 0.68
C SER A 105 7.06 -14.07 0.59
N LYS A 106 7.60 -13.69 1.73
CA LYS A 106 8.96 -13.22 1.82
C LYS A 106 9.87 -14.39 2.07
N PRO A 107 11.05 -14.40 1.54
CA PRO A 107 11.59 -13.41 0.63
C PRO A 107 11.04 -13.62 -0.78
N PHE A 108 10.97 -12.58 -1.56
CA PHE A 108 10.42 -12.71 -2.89
C PHE A 108 11.39 -12.15 -3.92
N ALA A 109 11.26 -12.61 -5.13
CA ALA A 109 12.08 -12.08 -6.22
C ALA A 109 11.41 -10.82 -6.71
N ILE A 110 12.19 -9.85 -7.13
CA ILE A 110 11.66 -8.60 -7.60
C ILE A 110 10.79 -8.80 -8.84
N SER A 111 11.14 -9.75 -9.68
CA SER A 111 10.34 -9.97 -10.88
C SER A 111 8.95 -10.48 -10.51
N VAL A 112 8.84 -11.27 -9.44
CA VAL A 112 7.55 -11.78 -9.02
C VAL A 112 6.76 -10.64 -8.40
N LEU A 113 7.42 -9.82 -7.59
CA LEU A 113 6.76 -8.68 -6.98
C LEU A 113 6.19 -7.76 -8.05
N GLU A 114 7.02 -7.43 -9.03
CA GLU A 114 6.60 -6.51 -10.05
C GLU A 114 5.45 -7.07 -10.86
N ARG A 115 5.46 -8.35 -11.15
CA ARG A 115 4.40 -8.95 -11.91
C ARG A 115 3.09 -8.89 -11.14
N ARG A 116 3.12 -9.15 -9.84
CA ARG A 116 1.90 -9.11 -9.07
C ARG A 116 1.36 -7.69 -8.94
N LEU A 117 2.27 -6.73 -8.77
CA LEU A 117 1.82 -5.35 -8.69
C LEU A 117 1.20 -4.90 -10.00
N THR A 118 1.82 -5.27 -11.10
CA THR A 118 1.30 -4.89 -12.41
C THR A 118 -0.05 -5.52 -12.65
N ASN A 119 -0.23 -6.77 -12.24
CA ASN A 119 -1.50 -7.43 -12.42
C ASN A 119 -2.60 -6.74 -11.61
N LEU A 120 -2.29 -6.32 -10.40
CA LEU A 120 -3.30 -5.67 -9.58
C LEU A 120 -3.69 -4.32 -10.14
N VAL A 121 -2.73 -3.58 -10.63
CA VAL A 121 -3.01 -2.27 -11.16
C VAL A 121 -3.79 -2.38 -12.47
N SER A 122 -3.47 -3.37 -13.28
CA SER A 122 -4.15 -3.51 -14.54
C SER A 122 -5.59 -3.98 -14.36
N ALA A 123 -5.78 -4.85 -13.39
CA ALA A 123 -7.09 -5.37 -13.22
C ALA A 123 -8.00 -4.35 -12.60
N GLU A 124 -7.41 -3.32 -12.04
CA GLU A 124 -8.17 -2.36 -11.44
C GLU A 124 -8.90 -1.63 -12.39
N THR A 125 -9.91 -1.96 -12.75
CA THR A 125 -10.53 -1.23 -13.72
C THR A 125 -11.07 -0.05 -13.27
N PRO A 126 -11.53 0.58 -13.90
CA PRO A 126 -12.06 1.80 -13.76
C PRO A 126 -13.19 1.86 -12.93
N LYS A 127 -13.32 1.26 -12.06
CA LYS A 127 -14.32 1.33 -11.29
C LYS A 127 -14.51 2.63 -11.05
N THR A 128 -13.81 3.12 -11.27
CA THR A 128 -13.81 4.39 -11.13
C THR A 128 -14.49 5.20 -10.38
N ILE A 129 -14.65 5.30 -9.91
CA ILE A 129 -15.28 6.01 -9.21
C ILE A 129 -15.08 7.23 -8.94
N VAL A 130 -15.14 7.66 -8.96
CA VAL A 130 -15.03 8.77 -8.80
C VAL A 130 -15.07 9.50 -7.74
N VAL A 131 -14.61 9.71 -7.23
CA VAL A 131 -14.54 10.30 -6.24
C VAL A 131 -14.59 11.56 -6.17
N THR A 132 -14.82 12.09 -6.26
CA THR A 132 -14.93 13.26 -6.21
C THR A 132 -14.73 14.02 -5.08
N GLY A 133 -14.81 14.42 -4.49
CA GLY A 133 -14.58 15.13 -3.44
C GLY A 133 -13.24 15.51 -3.29
N PRO A 134 -12.94 16.49 -2.72
CA PRO A 134 -11.62 16.93 -2.59
C PRO A 134 -11.03 16.21 -1.49
N ARG A 135 -9.83 15.97 -1.57
CA ARG A 135 -9.20 15.31 -0.63
C ARG A 135 -8.85 16.27 0.35
N LYS A 136 -8.90 16.05 1.52
CA LYS A 136 -8.44 16.91 2.47
C LYS A 136 -7.12 17.36 2.37
N CYS A 137 -6.28 16.76 1.96
CA CYS A 137 -4.94 17.18 1.89
C CYS A 137 -4.65 18.03 0.79
N ASP A 138 -5.49 18.27 0.08
CA ASP A 138 -5.18 19.05 -0.95
C ASP A 138 -4.32 20.10 -0.81
N PRO A 139 -4.36 20.97 -1.15
CA PRO A 139 -3.44 22.01 -1.26
C PRO A 139 -2.89 22.25 0.01
N ILE A 140 -3.50 22.18 0.87
CA ILE A 140 -3.05 22.42 2.06
C ILE A 140 -2.19 21.49 2.45
N GLY A 141 -2.46 20.45 2.18
CA GLY A 141 -1.65 19.51 2.60
C GLY A 141 -0.35 19.87 2.68
N GLU A 142 -0.02 20.53 1.89
CA GLU A 142 1.26 20.80 1.86
C GLU A 142 1.70 21.33 3.04
N LYS A 143 1.03 22.02 3.59
CA LYS A 143 1.57 22.60 4.62
C LYS A 143 1.78 21.68 5.55
N ASP A 144 1.20 20.99 5.66
CA ASP A 144 1.31 20.20 6.59
C ASP A 144 2.29 19.45 6.58
N SER A 145 2.64 19.55 5.73
CA SER A 145 3.63 18.79 5.59
C SER A 145 4.37 19.05 6.67
N SER A 146 4.12 19.86 7.03
CA SER A 146 4.91 20.19 8.02
C SER A 146 4.69 19.24 8.99
N ASP A 147 3.95 18.78 8.98
CA ASP A 147 3.78 18.01 9.89
C ASP A 147 4.37 17.02 9.96
N PRO A 148 4.97 17.10 9.83
CA PRO A 148 5.67 16.22 9.84
C PRO A 148 5.28 15.22 10.34
N GLY A 149 4.93 15.53 10.65
CA GLY A 149 4.70 14.76 11.14
C GLY A 149 4.26 13.80 10.85
N CYS A 150 4.06 13.94 10.49
CA CYS A 150 3.69 13.04 9.99
C CYS A 150 4.01 12.11 10.68
N TRP A 151 4.41 12.22 11.32
CA TRP A 151 4.66 11.25 11.91
C TRP A 151 5.47 10.55 11.95
#